data_68da314904ea340473baf1da51fed411
#
_entry.id   68da314904ea340473baf1da51fed411
#
_cell.length_a   1.000
_cell.length_b   1.000
_cell.length_c   1.000
_cell.angle_alpha   90.00
_cell.angle_beta   90.00
_cell.angle_gamma   90.00
#
_symmetry.space_group_name_H-M   'P 1'
#
loop_
_entity.id
_entity.type
_entity.pdbx_description
1 polymer ?
#
loop_
_entity_poly.entity_id
_entity_poly.type
_entity_poly.pdbx_seq_one_letter_code
_entity_poly.pdbx_strand_id
1 'polypeptide(L)'
;MSATASVTVRIPTTLRPLSGGASTVSVAGATLRDVLHGLETAHPGFAAKLLDVDGNLHKFVNVFVADDDVRYLKGLDTEVSGGQTVSIVP
;
A
#
# COMPACT_ATOMS: atom_id res chain seq x y z
N MET A 1 -9.75 -20.67 12.45
CA MET A 1 -9.80 -19.80 11.30
C MET A 1 -8.88 -18.60 11.53
N SER A 2 -8.00 -18.40 10.65
CA SER A 2 -7.17 -17.22 10.74
C SER A 2 -7.67 -16.19 9.77
N ALA A 3 -7.97 -15.03 10.27
CA ALA A 3 -8.24 -13.90 9.42
C ALA A 3 -6.91 -13.32 9.01
N THR A 4 -6.81 -12.88 7.77
CA THR A 4 -5.68 -12.07 7.37
C THR A 4 -5.74 -10.78 8.15
N ALA A 5 -4.65 -10.41 8.78
CA ALA A 5 -4.62 -9.20 9.59
C ALA A 5 -4.74 -7.97 8.69
N SER A 6 -5.48 -6.99 9.16
CA SER A 6 -5.64 -5.73 8.41
C SER A 6 -4.51 -4.77 8.75
N VAL A 7 -4.03 -4.08 7.73
CA VAL A 7 -3.07 -3.00 7.90
C VAL A 7 -3.74 -1.69 7.49
N THR A 8 -3.29 -0.60 8.06
CA THR A 8 -3.79 0.72 7.71
C THR A 8 -2.91 1.31 6.61
N VAL A 9 -3.52 1.70 5.50
CA VAL A 9 -2.81 2.35 4.41
C VAL A 9 -3.12 3.84 4.47
N ARG A 10 -2.09 4.65 4.61
CA ARG A 10 -2.24 6.12 4.61
C ARG A 10 -2.14 6.62 3.19
N ILE A 11 -3.17 7.35 2.79
CA ILE A 11 -3.31 7.82 1.40
C ILE A 11 -2.85 9.28 1.35
N PRO A 12 -1.89 9.61 0.47
CA PRO A 12 -1.46 11.00 0.33
C PRO A 12 -2.58 11.86 -0.28
N THR A 13 -2.52 13.15 -0.02
CA THR A 13 -3.55 14.08 -0.47
C THR A 13 -3.78 13.98 -1.97
N THR A 14 -2.72 13.81 -2.75
CA THR A 14 -2.81 13.74 -4.21
C THR A 14 -3.55 12.50 -4.70
N LEU A 15 -3.61 11.45 -3.91
CA LEU A 15 -4.27 10.20 -4.28
C LEU A 15 -5.62 9.99 -3.59
N ARG A 16 -6.02 10.90 -2.71
CA ARG A 16 -7.30 10.78 -1.99
C ARG A 16 -8.52 10.73 -2.90
N PRO A 17 -8.55 11.40 -4.05
CA PRO A 17 -9.69 11.23 -4.95
C PRO A 17 -9.93 9.78 -5.37
N LEU A 18 -8.88 8.96 -5.43
CA LEU A 18 -9.01 7.55 -5.77
C LEU A 18 -9.63 6.74 -4.63
N SER A 19 -9.50 7.20 -3.40
CA SER A 19 -10.06 6.53 -2.22
C SER A 19 -11.36 7.17 -1.75
N GLY A 20 -11.99 7.99 -2.58
CA GLY A 20 -13.22 8.68 -2.20
C GLY A 20 -13.00 9.75 -1.15
N GLY A 21 -11.78 10.28 -1.07
CA GLY A 21 -11.44 11.32 -0.10
C GLY A 21 -10.90 10.78 1.22
N ALA A 22 -10.80 9.45 1.37
CA ALA A 22 -10.31 8.87 2.61
C ALA A 22 -8.82 9.10 2.77
N SER A 23 -8.40 9.48 3.98
CA SER A 23 -6.99 9.65 4.29
C SER A 23 -6.33 8.33 4.69
N THR A 24 -7.12 7.34 5.11
CA THR A 24 -6.64 6.00 5.46
C THR A 24 -7.64 4.96 4.96
N VAL A 25 -7.10 3.80 4.62
CA VAL A 25 -7.91 2.66 4.17
C VAL A 25 -7.36 1.42 4.87
N SER A 26 -8.25 0.56 5.37
CA SER A 26 -7.84 -0.73 5.95
C SER A 26 -7.84 -1.77 4.86
N VAL A 27 -6.72 -2.48 4.72
CA VAL A 27 -6.56 -3.52 3.70
C VAL A 27 -5.93 -4.74 4.35
N ALA A 28 -6.45 -5.92 4.03
CA ALA A 28 -5.87 -7.16 4.51
C ALA A 28 -4.75 -7.61 3.57
N GLY A 29 -3.69 -8.17 4.13
CA GLY A 29 -2.58 -8.69 3.32
C GLY A 29 -1.44 -9.15 4.20
N ALA A 30 -0.63 -10.05 3.69
CA ALA A 30 0.55 -10.55 4.38
C ALA A 30 1.83 -9.89 3.88
N THR A 31 1.82 -9.36 2.67
CA THR A 31 2.93 -8.63 2.08
C THR A 31 2.43 -7.33 1.50
N LEU A 32 3.37 -6.42 1.22
CA LEU A 32 3.00 -5.16 0.59
C LEU A 32 2.30 -5.39 -0.75
N ARG A 33 2.73 -6.39 -1.50
CA ARG A 33 2.08 -6.74 -2.77
C ARG A 33 0.60 -7.06 -2.56
N ASP A 34 0.29 -7.85 -1.54
CA ASP A 34 -1.09 -8.20 -1.21
C ASP A 34 -1.89 -6.97 -0.81
N VAL A 35 -1.26 -6.09 -0.04
CA VAL A 35 -1.92 -4.86 0.41
C VAL A 35 -2.26 -3.97 -0.79
N LEU A 36 -1.32 -3.79 -1.71
CA LEU A 36 -1.57 -2.98 -2.89
C LEU A 36 -2.61 -3.61 -3.80
N HIS A 37 -2.61 -4.93 -3.90
CA HIS A 37 -3.61 -5.64 -4.68
C HIS A 37 -5.01 -5.46 -4.09
N GLY A 38 -5.12 -5.59 -2.78
CA GLY A 38 -6.39 -5.36 -2.10
C GLY A 38 -6.86 -3.92 -2.21
N LEU A 39 -5.92 -2.98 -2.16
CA LEU A 39 -6.22 -1.56 -2.32
C LEU A 39 -6.77 -1.28 -3.73
N GLU A 40 -6.18 -1.88 -4.74
CA GLU A 40 -6.65 -1.73 -6.12
C GLU A 40 -8.05 -2.33 -6.29
N THR A 41 -8.32 -3.45 -5.63
CA THR A 41 -9.64 -4.09 -5.70
C THR A 41 -10.70 -3.22 -5.06
N ALA A 42 -10.38 -2.58 -3.93
CA ALA A 42 -11.33 -1.73 -3.22
C ALA A 42 -11.46 -0.35 -3.87
N HIS A 43 -10.35 0.18 -4.38
CA HIS A 43 -10.29 1.52 -4.96
C HIS A 43 -9.47 1.47 -6.24
N PRO A 44 -10.09 1.11 -7.38
CA PRO A 44 -9.37 1.01 -8.65
C PRO A 44 -8.67 2.32 -9.04
N GLY A 45 -7.49 2.18 -9.61
CA GLY A 45 -6.68 3.32 -10.03
C GLY A 45 -5.39 3.46 -9.23
N PHE A 46 -5.30 2.86 -8.05
CA PHE A 46 -4.09 2.96 -7.24
C PHE A 46 -2.90 2.27 -7.89
N ALA A 47 -3.11 1.08 -8.46
CA ALA A 47 -2.01 0.37 -9.09
C ALA A 47 -1.39 1.19 -10.22
N ALA A 48 -2.21 1.88 -11.00
CA ALA A 48 -1.72 2.72 -12.08
C ALA A 48 -0.86 3.88 -11.58
N LYS A 49 -1.08 4.32 -10.34
CA LYS A 49 -0.32 5.43 -9.76
C LYS A 49 0.89 4.96 -8.97
N LEU A 50 0.82 3.77 -8.40
CA LEU A 50 1.86 3.27 -7.49
C LEU A 50 2.82 2.32 -8.17
N LEU A 51 2.41 1.63 -9.22
CA LEU A 51 3.21 0.63 -9.89
C LEU A 51 3.54 1.09 -11.31
N ASP A 52 4.72 0.70 -11.78
CA ASP A 52 5.12 0.97 -13.14
C ASP A 52 4.65 -0.17 -14.08
N VAL A 53 5.04 -0.09 -15.34
CA VAL A 53 4.60 -1.07 -16.34
C VAL A 53 5.11 -2.48 -16.08
N ASP A 54 6.17 -2.60 -15.30
CA ASP A 54 6.76 -3.90 -14.94
C ASP A 54 6.16 -4.48 -13.66
N GLY A 55 5.22 -3.77 -13.04
CA GLY A 55 4.59 -4.21 -11.79
C GLY A 55 5.39 -3.90 -10.55
N ASN A 56 6.45 -3.11 -10.65
CA ASN A 56 7.25 -2.67 -9.51
C ASN A 56 6.77 -1.32 -9.02
N LEU A 57 7.16 -0.97 -7.79
CA LEU A 57 6.83 0.34 -7.26
C LEU A 57 7.43 1.44 -8.15
N HIS A 58 6.62 2.44 -8.43
CA HIS A 58 7.05 3.58 -9.22
C HIS A 58 8.20 4.29 -8.50
N LYS A 59 9.24 4.68 -9.23
CA LYS A 59 10.43 5.25 -8.60
C LYS A 59 10.17 6.60 -7.91
N PHE A 60 9.10 7.29 -8.27
CA PHE A 60 8.74 8.56 -7.64
C PHE A 60 7.81 8.38 -6.46
N VAL A 61 7.44 7.15 -6.14
CA VAL A 61 6.56 6.85 -5.01
C VAL A 61 7.37 6.17 -3.93
N ASN A 62 7.29 6.69 -2.73
CA ASN A 62 7.91 6.09 -1.56
C ASN A 62 6.83 5.41 -0.74
N VAL A 63 7.09 4.18 -0.32
CA VAL A 63 6.17 3.43 0.53
C VAL A 63 6.92 3.01 1.77
N PHE A 64 6.33 3.26 2.92
CA PHE A 64 6.90 2.91 4.21
C PHE A 64 6.00 1.89 4.90
N VAL A 65 6.60 0.86 5.45
CA VAL A 65 5.91 -0.07 6.34
C VAL A 65 6.40 0.22 7.74
N ALA A 66 5.50 0.62 8.61
CA ALA A 66 5.83 1.24 9.87
C ALA A 66 6.65 2.50 9.56
N ASP A 67 7.90 2.57 9.93
CA ASP A 67 8.74 3.73 9.65
C ASP A 67 9.88 3.40 8.67
N ASP A 68 9.83 2.23 8.05
CA ASP A 68 10.92 1.76 7.19
C ASP A 68 10.53 1.83 5.72
N ASP A 69 11.37 2.47 4.91
CA ASP A 69 11.17 2.52 3.47
C ASP A 69 11.36 1.11 2.90
N VAL A 70 10.36 0.64 2.16
CA VAL A 70 10.39 -0.72 1.63
C VAL A 70 11.52 -0.95 0.63
N ARG A 71 12.10 0.12 0.07
CA ARG A 71 13.25 -0.02 -0.84
C ARG A 71 14.47 -0.56 -0.12
N TYR A 72 14.55 -0.34 1.19
CA TYR A 72 15.62 -0.88 2.02
C TYR A 72 15.22 -2.20 2.65
N LEU A 73 14.04 -2.69 2.35
CA LEU A 73 13.53 -3.97 2.80
C LEU A 73 13.43 -4.89 1.57
N LYS A 74 12.26 -5.49 1.37
CA LYS A 74 12.05 -6.42 0.25
C LYS A 74 11.14 -5.86 -0.83
N GLY A 75 10.97 -4.55 -0.89
CA GLY A 75 10.08 -3.92 -1.85
C GLY A 75 8.66 -4.46 -1.71
N LEU A 76 8.08 -4.95 -2.79
CA LEU A 76 6.72 -5.48 -2.77
C LEU A 76 6.59 -6.78 -1.96
N ASP A 77 7.69 -7.48 -1.74
CA ASP A 77 7.69 -8.71 -0.95
C ASP A 77 7.90 -8.45 0.54
N THR A 78 7.96 -7.18 0.95
CA THR A 78 8.06 -6.82 2.35
C THR A 78 6.86 -7.35 3.12
N GLU A 79 7.11 -8.08 4.19
CA GLU A 79 6.05 -8.62 5.03
C GLU A 79 5.41 -7.52 5.85
N VAL A 80 4.11 -7.57 5.98
CA VAL A 80 3.35 -6.64 6.80
C VAL A 80 2.58 -7.44 7.85
N SER A 81 2.37 -6.83 8.99
CA SER A 81 1.64 -7.45 10.10
C SER A 81 0.43 -6.62 10.44
N GLY A 82 -0.57 -7.28 11.02
CA GLY A 82 -1.78 -6.58 11.45
C GLY A 82 -1.45 -5.46 12.42
N GLY A 83 -2.13 -4.35 12.26
CA GLY A 83 -1.91 -3.17 13.07
C GLY A 83 -0.80 -2.26 12.59
N GLN A 84 0.00 -2.70 11.62
CA GLN A 84 1.02 -1.82 11.04
C GLN A 84 0.38 -0.81 10.10
N THR A 85 1.10 0.27 9.87
CA THR A 85 0.67 1.32 8.96
C THR A 85 1.57 1.32 7.75
N VAL A 86 0.97 1.28 6.57
CA VAL A 86 1.66 1.45 5.30
C VAL A 86 1.43 2.88 4.86
N SER A 87 2.49 3.65 4.72
CA SER A 87 2.41 5.05 4.31
C SER A 87 2.86 5.18 2.87
N ILE A 88 2.06 5.85 2.08
CA ILE A 88 2.37 6.11 0.68
C ILE A 88 2.73 7.59 0.56
N VAL A 89 3.92 7.86 0.04
CA VAL A 89 4.41 9.23 -0.13
C VAL A 89 4.77 9.41 -1.60
N PRO A 90 4.08 10.28 -2.32
CA PRO A 90 4.38 10.52 -3.74
C PRO A 90 5.68 11.28 -3.96
#